data_e1dde018f15a49bc3e2b656f53661505
#
_entry.id   e1dde018f15a49bc3e2b656f53661505
#
_cell.length_a   1.000
_cell.length_b   1.000
_cell.length_c   1.000
_cell.angle_alpha   90.00
_cell.angle_beta   90.00
_cell.angle_gamma   90.00
#
_symmetry.space_group_name_H-M   'P 1'
#
loop_
_entity.id
_entity.type
_entity.pdbx_description
1 polymer ?
#
loop_
_entity_poly.entity_id
_entity_poly.type
_entity_poly.pdbx_seq_one_letter_code
_entity_poly.pdbx_strand_id
1 'polypeptide(L)'
;MSEPLLRVVNLEKKFPIQRGLLKRTVGQIHAVDGISFDIAAGETLGLVGESGCGKSTTARLILRLLDPTAGEIYFNGKEIHTLSREEIRKERKDMQIVFQDPYASLNPRMTVRQIVAEPLIVHGLAKDDSDPAVDEMIELCGLSREFGNRYPHEFSGGQRQRVGIARALVTRPKLVVLDEPVSALDVSVQAQILNLLDDLREKFGFSYLIVAHDLSVVSHISARVAVMYLGKIVEIGTREEIFENPQHPYTKALISAVPLANPKQERVRKTSRIVLTGDVPSPANPPSGCRFRTRCWKAQDVCATSEPQLLTIGKSQVACHFPEK
;
A
#
# COMPACT_ATOMS: atom_id res chain seq x y z
N MET A 1 -19.18 -16.95 -4.83
CA MET A 1 -18.32 -15.76 -4.62
C MET A 1 -17.56 -15.54 -5.90
N SER A 2 -17.52 -14.34 -6.45
CA SER A 2 -16.72 -14.00 -7.65
C SER A 2 -15.24 -14.19 -7.33
N GLU A 3 -14.44 -14.59 -8.32
CA GLU A 3 -12.99 -14.67 -8.19
C GLU A 3 -12.41 -13.28 -7.88
N PRO A 4 -11.47 -13.15 -6.93
CA PRO A 4 -10.87 -11.86 -6.59
C PRO A 4 -10.04 -11.31 -7.77
N LEU A 5 -10.00 -9.99 -7.93
CA LEU A 5 -9.18 -9.32 -8.94
C LEU A 5 -7.68 -9.57 -8.71
N LEU A 6 -7.25 -9.45 -7.45
CA LEU A 6 -5.89 -9.78 -7.02
C LEU A 6 -5.95 -10.83 -5.91
N ARG A 7 -5.13 -11.88 -6.03
CA ARG A 7 -4.92 -12.88 -4.98
C ARG A 7 -3.43 -13.10 -4.77
N VAL A 8 -3.01 -12.95 -3.54
CA VAL A 8 -1.61 -13.13 -3.09
C VAL A 8 -1.59 -14.31 -2.12
N VAL A 9 -0.68 -15.26 -2.34
CA VAL A 9 -0.59 -16.50 -1.55
C VAL A 9 0.85 -16.70 -1.09
N ASN A 10 1.06 -16.73 0.22
CA ASN A 10 2.36 -16.99 0.87
C ASN A 10 3.53 -16.21 0.25
N LEU A 11 3.30 -14.94 -0.08
CA LEU A 11 4.27 -14.10 -0.77
C LEU A 11 5.47 -13.80 0.12
N GLU A 12 6.68 -14.05 -0.41
CA GLU A 12 7.94 -13.80 0.29
C GLU A 12 8.88 -12.92 -0.52
N LYS A 13 9.61 -12.05 0.19
CA LYS A 13 10.78 -11.33 -0.35
C LYS A 13 11.89 -11.27 0.68
N LYS A 14 13.01 -11.89 0.34
CA LYS A 14 14.25 -11.87 1.11
C LYS A 14 15.31 -11.15 0.31
N PHE A 15 15.98 -10.17 0.92
CA PHE A 15 17.11 -9.48 0.31
C PHE A 15 18.41 -9.98 0.95
N PRO A 16 19.42 -10.42 0.17
CA PRO A 16 20.70 -10.88 0.71
C PRO A 16 21.49 -9.69 1.31
N ILE A 17 22.02 -9.88 2.51
CA ILE A 17 23.01 -8.98 3.11
C ILE A 17 24.39 -9.41 2.65
N GLN A 18 25.06 -8.59 1.83
CA GLN A 18 26.37 -8.87 1.30
C GLN A 18 27.45 -8.12 2.07
N ARG A 19 28.58 -8.76 2.40
CA ARG A 19 29.73 -8.16 3.07
C ARG A 19 31.02 -8.42 2.30
N GLY A 20 31.95 -7.44 2.40
CA GLY A 20 33.30 -7.49 1.83
C GLY A 20 33.35 -7.31 0.32
N LEU A 21 34.58 -7.19 -0.22
CA LEU A 21 34.88 -7.01 -1.66
C LEU A 21 34.31 -8.15 -2.53
N LEU A 22 34.26 -9.36 -1.99
CA LEU A 22 33.74 -10.57 -2.67
C LEU A 22 32.22 -10.74 -2.54
N LYS A 23 31.48 -9.74 -2.01
CA LYS A 23 30.01 -9.75 -1.86
C LYS A 23 29.46 -11.05 -1.26
N ARG A 24 30.13 -11.62 -0.24
CA ARG A 24 29.64 -12.84 0.42
C ARG A 24 28.34 -12.57 1.15
N THR A 25 27.31 -13.41 0.93
CA THR A 25 26.05 -13.34 1.64
C THR A 25 26.25 -13.78 3.09
N VAL A 26 26.03 -12.86 4.06
CA VAL A 26 26.21 -13.09 5.51
C VAL A 26 24.87 -13.14 6.26
N GLY A 27 23.74 -12.91 5.58
CA GLY A 27 22.41 -12.93 6.15
C GLY A 27 21.36 -12.51 5.12
N GLN A 28 20.11 -12.44 5.55
CA GLN A 28 18.99 -12.02 4.71
C GLN A 28 18.08 -11.06 5.46
N ILE A 29 17.50 -10.07 4.76
CA ILE A 29 16.44 -9.20 5.27
C ILE A 29 15.12 -9.81 4.85
N HIS A 30 14.27 -10.19 5.80
CA HIS A 30 12.92 -10.71 5.58
C HIS A 30 11.94 -9.54 5.41
N ALA A 31 11.92 -8.93 4.23
CA ALA A 31 11.10 -7.75 3.98
C ALA A 31 9.61 -8.09 3.86
N VAL A 32 9.28 -9.23 3.25
CA VAL A 32 7.94 -9.83 3.18
C VAL A 32 8.11 -11.32 3.43
N ASP A 33 7.29 -11.92 4.28
CA ASP A 33 7.54 -13.26 4.79
C ASP A 33 6.27 -14.08 4.96
N GLY A 34 5.76 -14.60 3.83
CA GLY A 34 4.61 -15.50 3.78
C GLY A 34 3.27 -14.80 4.00
N ILE A 35 3.05 -13.62 3.38
CA ILE A 35 1.75 -12.94 3.46
C ILE A 35 0.76 -13.48 2.43
N SER A 36 -0.52 -13.53 2.84
CA SER A 36 -1.63 -13.91 1.96
C SER A 36 -2.80 -12.94 2.15
N PHE A 37 -3.38 -12.48 1.05
CA PHE A 37 -4.57 -11.64 1.03
C PHE A 37 -5.15 -11.57 -0.39
N ASP A 38 -6.34 -11.03 -0.50
CA ASP A 38 -7.05 -10.81 -1.76
C ASP A 38 -7.61 -9.39 -1.85
N ILE A 39 -7.91 -8.95 -3.07
CA ILE A 39 -8.64 -7.70 -3.37
C ILE A 39 -9.72 -8.04 -4.39
N ALA A 40 -10.96 -7.73 -4.06
CA ALA A 40 -12.08 -7.87 -4.99
C ALA A 40 -12.09 -6.75 -6.04
N ALA A 41 -12.80 -6.96 -7.15
CA ALA A 41 -13.00 -5.88 -8.12
C ALA A 41 -13.78 -4.71 -7.50
N GLY A 42 -13.29 -3.48 -7.69
CA GLY A 42 -13.85 -2.24 -7.12
C GLY A 42 -13.56 -2.03 -5.63
N GLU A 43 -12.81 -2.92 -4.99
CA GLU A 43 -12.44 -2.82 -3.58
C GLU A 43 -11.21 -1.93 -3.35
N THR A 44 -11.20 -1.22 -2.22
CA THR A 44 -10.00 -0.58 -1.66
C THR A 44 -9.52 -1.36 -0.44
N LEU A 45 -8.33 -1.98 -0.54
CA LEU A 45 -7.63 -2.59 0.60
C LEU A 45 -6.53 -1.64 1.09
N GLY A 46 -6.58 -1.28 2.37
CA GLY A 46 -5.52 -0.55 3.06
C GLY A 46 -4.45 -1.49 3.60
N LEU A 47 -3.17 -1.22 3.35
CA LEU A 47 -2.03 -1.92 3.95
C LEU A 47 -1.28 -0.95 4.86
N VAL A 48 -1.36 -1.17 6.17
CA VAL A 48 -0.83 -0.26 7.20
C VAL A 48 0.21 -0.93 8.08
N GLY A 49 1.02 -0.13 8.76
CA GLY A 49 2.05 -0.56 9.71
C GLY A 49 3.20 0.42 9.84
N GLU A 50 4.10 0.19 10.79
CA GLU A 50 5.27 1.05 11.01
C GLU A 50 6.19 1.11 9.77
N SER A 51 7.00 2.19 9.67
CA SER A 51 7.98 2.32 8.59
C SER A 51 8.94 1.12 8.57
N GLY A 52 9.29 0.64 7.36
CA GLY A 52 10.18 -0.52 7.20
C GLY A 52 9.54 -1.89 7.44
N CYS A 53 8.23 -2.01 7.73
CA CYS A 53 7.58 -3.31 7.94
C CYS A 53 7.33 -4.13 6.66
N GLY A 54 7.62 -3.58 5.45
CA GLY A 54 7.52 -4.31 4.18
C GLY A 54 6.42 -3.85 3.22
N LYS A 55 5.63 -2.83 3.55
CA LYS A 55 4.48 -2.34 2.76
C LYS A 55 4.84 -1.99 1.31
N SER A 56 5.78 -1.05 1.11
CA SER A 56 6.20 -0.64 -0.25
C SER A 56 6.90 -1.77 -1.00
N THR A 57 7.54 -2.71 -0.29
CA THR A 57 8.08 -3.93 -0.91
C THR A 57 6.94 -4.80 -1.43
N THR A 58 5.88 -5.00 -0.65
CA THR A 58 4.66 -5.72 -1.07
C THR A 58 4.02 -5.07 -2.30
N ALA A 59 3.87 -3.75 -2.30
CA ALA A 59 3.36 -2.98 -3.44
C ALA A 59 4.16 -3.25 -4.73
N ARG A 60 5.49 -3.22 -4.64
CA ARG A 60 6.38 -3.47 -5.78
C ARG A 60 6.38 -4.93 -6.25
N LEU A 61 6.19 -5.89 -5.34
CA LEU A 61 6.05 -7.31 -5.69
C LEU A 61 4.77 -7.58 -6.47
N ILE A 62 3.63 -7.00 -6.06
CA ILE A 62 2.34 -7.13 -6.74
C ILE A 62 2.43 -6.65 -8.18
N LEU A 63 3.12 -5.53 -8.41
CA LEU A 63 3.33 -4.97 -9.76
C LEU A 63 4.49 -5.65 -10.51
N ARG A 64 5.12 -6.67 -9.92
CA ARG A 64 6.32 -7.33 -10.49
C ARG A 64 7.42 -6.32 -10.87
N LEU A 65 7.51 -5.22 -10.12
CA LEU A 65 8.68 -4.32 -10.15
C LEU A 65 9.86 -4.94 -9.39
N LEU A 66 9.55 -5.86 -8.47
CA LEU A 66 10.48 -6.77 -7.79
C LEU A 66 10.00 -8.20 -7.99
N ASP A 67 10.94 -9.11 -8.25
CA ASP A 67 10.62 -10.53 -8.30
C ASP A 67 10.46 -11.10 -6.87
N PRO A 68 9.42 -11.90 -6.58
CA PRO A 68 9.28 -12.59 -5.31
C PRO A 68 10.39 -13.61 -5.11
N THR A 69 10.70 -13.93 -3.85
CA THR A 69 11.58 -15.03 -3.49
C THR A 69 10.80 -16.34 -3.46
N ALA A 70 9.55 -16.31 -3.02
CA ALA A 70 8.60 -17.42 -3.00
C ALA A 70 7.17 -16.87 -2.96
N GLY A 71 6.19 -17.77 -3.12
CA GLY A 71 4.76 -17.45 -3.11
C GLY A 71 4.22 -17.11 -4.48
N GLU A 72 2.91 -16.86 -4.54
CA GLU A 72 2.15 -16.78 -5.77
C GLU A 72 1.36 -15.45 -5.83
N ILE A 73 1.23 -14.89 -7.02
CA ILE A 73 0.45 -13.69 -7.28
C ILE A 73 -0.43 -13.96 -8.49
N TYR A 74 -1.74 -13.85 -8.30
CA TYR A 74 -2.74 -13.97 -9.35
C TYR A 74 -3.42 -12.61 -9.57
N PHE A 75 -3.47 -12.16 -10.79
CA PHE A 75 -4.16 -10.95 -11.20
C PHE A 75 -5.15 -11.26 -12.31
N ASN A 76 -6.43 -10.93 -12.11
CA ASN A 76 -7.51 -11.19 -13.05
C ASN A 76 -7.53 -12.65 -13.54
N GLY A 77 -7.36 -13.59 -12.61
CA GLY A 77 -7.30 -15.04 -12.86
C GLY A 77 -5.97 -15.56 -13.44
N LYS A 78 -5.00 -14.67 -13.78
CA LYS A 78 -3.70 -15.05 -14.32
C LYS A 78 -2.63 -15.11 -13.24
N GLU A 79 -1.79 -16.12 -13.32
CA GLU A 79 -0.59 -16.29 -12.50
C GLU A 79 0.53 -15.38 -13.01
N ILE A 80 0.73 -14.21 -12.34
CA ILE A 80 1.65 -13.18 -12.88
C ILE A 80 3.09 -13.30 -12.37
N HIS A 81 3.36 -14.08 -11.31
CA HIS A 81 4.70 -14.23 -10.74
C HIS A 81 5.63 -15.07 -11.62
N THR A 82 5.08 -15.89 -12.51
CA THR A 82 5.82 -16.74 -13.46
C THR A 82 6.03 -16.08 -14.83
N LEU A 83 5.31 -14.99 -15.12
CA LEU A 83 5.36 -14.32 -16.41
C LEU A 83 6.77 -13.77 -16.72
N SER A 84 7.15 -13.85 -17.98
CA SER A 84 8.33 -13.18 -18.54
C SER A 84 8.20 -11.65 -18.46
N ARG A 85 9.33 -10.95 -18.67
CA ARG A 85 9.35 -9.48 -18.67
C ARG A 85 8.45 -8.87 -19.75
N GLU A 86 8.33 -9.54 -20.88
CA GLU A 86 7.50 -9.07 -22.00
C GLU A 86 6.02 -9.29 -21.69
N GLU A 87 5.65 -10.44 -21.14
CA GLU A 87 4.27 -10.74 -20.75
C GLU A 87 3.78 -9.84 -19.63
N ILE A 88 4.56 -9.65 -18.54
CA ILE A 88 4.18 -8.76 -17.44
C ILE A 88 4.05 -7.30 -17.90
N ARG A 89 4.84 -6.85 -18.90
CA ARG A 89 4.69 -5.52 -19.48
C ARG A 89 3.29 -5.32 -20.08
N LYS A 90 2.72 -6.34 -20.72
CA LYS A 90 1.35 -6.29 -21.26
C LYS A 90 0.29 -6.18 -20.18
N GLU A 91 0.48 -6.90 -19.05
CA GLU A 91 -0.47 -6.85 -17.92
C GLU A 91 -0.40 -5.51 -17.16
N ARG A 92 0.74 -4.81 -17.18
CA ARG A 92 0.93 -3.54 -16.46
C ARG A 92 0.04 -2.39 -16.95
N LYS A 93 -0.56 -2.47 -18.13
CA LYS A 93 -1.59 -1.50 -18.55
C LYS A 93 -2.80 -1.51 -17.60
N ASP A 94 -3.13 -2.69 -17.05
CA ASP A 94 -4.24 -2.91 -16.13
C ASP A 94 -3.84 -2.81 -14.66
N MET A 95 -2.52 -2.66 -14.35
CA MET A 95 -1.96 -2.50 -13.01
C MET A 95 -1.03 -1.30 -12.97
N GLN A 96 -1.43 -0.23 -12.33
CA GLN A 96 -0.68 1.02 -12.28
C GLN A 96 -0.26 1.40 -10.87
N ILE A 97 0.66 2.35 -10.74
CA ILE A 97 1.18 2.83 -9.46
C ILE A 97 1.19 4.35 -9.39
N VAL A 98 0.77 4.87 -8.22
CA VAL A 98 1.04 6.23 -7.77
C VAL A 98 2.13 6.16 -6.71
N PHE A 99 3.26 6.82 -6.95
CA PHE A 99 4.42 6.78 -6.07
C PHE A 99 4.31 7.80 -4.92
N GLN A 100 5.02 7.53 -3.84
CA GLN A 100 5.10 8.34 -2.63
C GLN A 100 5.61 9.76 -2.88
N ASP A 101 6.65 9.92 -3.69
CA ASP A 101 7.27 11.21 -3.98
C ASP A 101 6.85 11.71 -5.36
N PRO A 102 5.96 12.73 -5.42
CA PRO A 102 5.54 13.31 -6.69
C PRO A 102 6.66 14.08 -7.40
N TYR A 103 7.71 14.50 -6.69
CA TYR A 103 8.87 15.18 -7.31
C TYR A 103 9.77 14.20 -8.05
N ALA A 104 10.12 13.08 -7.39
CA ALA A 104 10.99 12.07 -7.97
C ALA A 104 10.31 11.22 -9.04
N SER A 105 8.97 11.14 -9.03
CA SER A 105 8.20 10.29 -9.93
C SER A 105 7.88 10.90 -11.30
N LEU A 106 7.97 12.23 -11.44
CA LEU A 106 7.66 12.94 -12.69
C LEU A 106 8.96 13.36 -13.39
N ASN A 107 9.07 13.11 -14.69
CA ASN A 107 10.21 13.58 -15.47
C ASN A 107 10.16 15.12 -15.62
N PRO A 108 11.14 15.89 -15.06
CA PRO A 108 11.09 17.34 -15.06
C PRO A 108 11.28 17.98 -16.46
N ARG A 109 11.67 17.18 -17.46
CA ARG A 109 11.88 17.61 -18.85
C ARG A 109 10.67 17.41 -19.74
N MET A 110 9.61 16.76 -19.24
CA MET A 110 8.37 16.50 -19.96
C MET A 110 7.30 17.48 -19.49
N THR A 111 6.42 17.87 -20.39
CA THR A 111 5.20 18.62 -20.04
C THR A 111 4.20 17.70 -19.31
N VAL A 112 3.22 18.27 -18.62
CA VAL A 112 2.16 17.51 -17.95
C VAL A 112 1.43 16.59 -18.93
N ARG A 113 1.12 17.09 -20.14
CA ARG A 113 0.48 16.32 -21.21
C ARG A 113 1.31 15.11 -21.60
N GLN A 114 2.61 15.30 -21.84
CA GLN A 114 3.54 14.22 -22.15
C GLN A 114 3.64 13.17 -21.03
N ILE A 115 3.69 13.61 -19.78
CA ILE A 115 3.74 12.71 -18.61
C ILE A 115 2.46 11.88 -18.50
N VAL A 116 1.28 12.49 -18.67
CA VAL A 116 0.01 11.77 -18.59
C VAL A 116 -0.18 10.84 -19.78
N ALA A 117 0.27 11.22 -20.98
CA ALA A 117 0.20 10.39 -22.18
C ALA A 117 1.17 9.19 -22.19
N GLU A 118 2.29 9.28 -21.45
CA GLU A 118 3.37 8.28 -21.48
C GLU A 118 2.86 6.83 -21.37
N PRO A 119 1.99 6.45 -20.40
CA PRO A 119 1.48 5.08 -20.32
C PRO A 119 0.67 4.65 -21.53
N LEU A 120 -0.13 5.54 -22.13
CA LEU A 120 -0.87 5.23 -23.34
C LEU A 120 0.06 4.92 -24.51
N ILE A 121 1.10 5.76 -24.70
CA ILE A 121 2.10 5.60 -25.77
C ILE A 121 2.90 4.31 -25.56
N VAL A 122 3.39 4.06 -24.34
CA VAL A 122 4.20 2.87 -24.01
C VAL A 122 3.42 1.57 -24.23
N HIS A 123 2.12 1.58 -24.03
CA HIS A 123 1.25 0.42 -24.25
C HIS A 123 0.61 0.38 -25.65
N GLY A 124 0.94 1.33 -26.54
CA GLY A 124 0.43 1.39 -27.91
C GLY A 124 -1.06 1.73 -28.01
N LEU A 125 -1.60 2.40 -26.97
CA LEU A 125 -3.01 2.85 -26.91
C LEU A 125 -3.20 4.23 -27.53
N ALA A 126 -2.14 5.05 -27.59
CA ALA A 126 -2.10 6.34 -28.26
C ALA A 126 -0.81 6.47 -29.08
N LYS A 127 -0.83 7.33 -30.11
CA LYS A 127 0.36 7.63 -30.95
C LYS A 127 1.25 8.69 -30.32
N ASP A 128 0.65 9.69 -29.69
CA ASP A 128 1.31 10.85 -29.10
C ASP A 128 0.47 11.41 -27.95
N ASP A 129 0.84 12.58 -27.45
CA ASP A 129 0.22 13.24 -26.30
C ASP A 129 -1.04 14.07 -26.65
N SER A 130 -1.47 14.08 -27.90
CA SER A 130 -2.69 14.77 -28.36
C SER A 130 -3.98 13.96 -28.17
N ASP A 131 -3.88 12.72 -27.63
CA ASP A 131 -5.03 11.86 -27.42
C ASP A 131 -6.05 12.53 -26.46
N PRO A 132 -7.34 12.61 -26.83
CA PRO A 132 -8.37 13.24 -26.00
C PRO A 132 -8.50 12.67 -24.58
N ALA A 133 -8.14 11.40 -24.37
CA ALA A 133 -8.15 10.76 -23.05
C ALA A 133 -7.18 11.43 -22.08
N VAL A 134 -6.11 12.04 -22.58
CA VAL A 134 -5.12 12.78 -21.79
C VAL A 134 -5.76 14.02 -21.17
N ASP A 135 -6.44 14.83 -22.00
CA ASP A 135 -7.11 16.05 -21.53
C ASP A 135 -8.27 15.73 -20.59
N GLU A 136 -9.07 14.72 -20.92
CA GLU A 136 -10.14 14.23 -20.06
C GLU A 136 -9.59 13.84 -18.67
N MET A 137 -8.47 13.08 -18.62
CA MET A 137 -7.92 12.62 -17.36
C MET A 137 -7.30 13.79 -16.55
N ILE A 138 -6.67 14.76 -17.19
CA ILE A 138 -6.18 15.99 -16.55
C ILE A 138 -7.34 16.72 -15.85
N GLU A 139 -8.46 16.91 -16.53
CA GLU A 139 -9.65 17.58 -15.97
C GLU A 139 -10.29 16.76 -14.84
N LEU A 140 -10.42 15.44 -15.01
CA LEU A 140 -10.94 14.55 -13.97
C LEU A 140 -10.11 14.58 -12.70
N CYS A 141 -8.80 14.81 -12.82
CA CYS A 141 -7.92 15.01 -11.66
C CYS A 141 -7.97 16.44 -11.10
N GLY A 142 -8.88 17.30 -11.57
CA GLY A 142 -9.09 18.67 -11.08
C GLY A 142 -7.98 19.64 -11.49
N LEU A 143 -7.39 19.44 -12.65
CA LEU A 143 -6.43 20.35 -13.29
C LEU A 143 -7.05 20.96 -14.55
N SER A 144 -6.71 22.23 -14.89
CA SER A 144 -7.12 22.83 -16.15
C SER A 144 -6.35 22.19 -17.32
N ARG A 145 -7.03 22.00 -18.47
CA ARG A 145 -6.38 21.55 -19.75
C ARG A 145 -5.22 22.45 -20.15
N GLU A 146 -5.31 23.74 -19.86
CA GLU A 146 -4.25 24.71 -20.18
C GLU A 146 -2.95 24.39 -19.46
N PHE A 147 -3.00 23.66 -18.35
CA PHE A 147 -1.81 23.22 -17.63
C PHE A 147 -1.06 22.10 -18.34
N GLY A 148 -1.64 21.47 -19.33
CA GLY A 148 -1.02 20.39 -20.11
C GLY A 148 0.32 20.74 -20.71
N ASN A 149 0.56 22.01 -21.08
CA ASN A 149 1.81 22.48 -21.67
C ASN A 149 2.87 22.96 -20.65
N ARG A 150 2.53 22.96 -19.34
CA ARG A 150 3.45 23.35 -18.29
C ARG A 150 4.33 22.17 -17.84
N TYR A 151 5.43 22.50 -17.16
CA TYR A 151 6.37 21.54 -16.61
C TYR A 151 6.10 21.28 -15.11
N PRO A 152 6.47 20.09 -14.56
CA PRO A 152 6.22 19.76 -13.17
C PRO A 152 6.72 20.77 -12.15
N HIS A 153 7.85 21.46 -12.41
CA HIS A 153 8.41 22.44 -11.50
C HIS A 153 7.56 23.71 -11.33
N GLU A 154 6.58 23.95 -12.21
CA GLU A 154 5.65 25.09 -12.14
C GLU A 154 4.44 24.82 -11.23
N PHE A 155 4.34 23.60 -10.64
CA PHE A 155 3.17 23.14 -9.86
C PHE A 155 3.48 23.02 -8.37
N SER A 156 2.43 23.20 -7.53
CA SER A 156 2.49 22.85 -6.11
C SER A 156 2.59 21.34 -5.92
N GLY A 157 2.96 20.89 -4.70
CA GLY A 157 3.04 19.47 -4.36
C GLY A 157 1.73 18.71 -4.65
N GLY A 158 0.59 19.28 -4.24
CA GLY A 158 -0.72 18.68 -4.49
C GLY A 158 -1.10 18.62 -5.97
N GLN A 159 -0.74 19.64 -6.77
CA GLN A 159 -0.94 19.61 -8.21
C GLN A 159 -0.05 18.56 -8.89
N ARG A 160 1.21 18.41 -8.49
CA ARG A 160 2.07 17.29 -8.99
C ARG A 160 1.52 15.93 -8.66
N GLN A 161 0.97 15.77 -7.45
CA GLN A 161 0.30 14.52 -7.07
C GLN A 161 -0.89 14.22 -7.98
N ARG A 162 -1.71 15.22 -8.33
CA ARG A 162 -2.81 15.09 -9.29
C ARG A 162 -2.32 14.69 -10.68
N VAL A 163 -1.17 15.21 -11.14
CA VAL A 163 -0.52 14.78 -12.38
C VAL A 163 -0.08 13.31 -12.31
N GLY A 164 0.51 12.89 -11.17
CA GLY A 164 0.89 11.49 -10.93
C GLY A 164 -0.30 10.54 -10.93
N ILE A 165 -1.43 10.97 -10.35
CA ILE A 165 -2.70 10.23 -10.36
C ILE A 165 -3.25 10.16 -11.80
N ALA A 166 -3.29 11.29 -12.53
CA ALA A 166 -3.73 11.32 -13.92
C ALA A 166 -2.92 10.36 -14.81
N ARG A 167 -1.58 10.36 -14.67
CA ARG A 167 -0.69 9.42 -15.35
C ARG A 167 -1.05 7.96 -15.05
N ALA A 168 -1.28 7.63 -13.79
CA ALA A 168 -1.61 6.25 -13.42
C ALA A 168 -2.98 5.80 -13.91
N LEU A 169 -3.96 6.72 -14.02
CA LEU A 169 -5.34 6.38 -14.33
C LEU A 169 -5.71 6.51 -15.81
N VAL A 170 -4.88 7.13 -16.66
CA VAL A 170 -5.18 7.39 -18.06
C VAL A 170 -5.42 6.12 -18.90
N THR A 171 -4.78 5.00 -18.52
CA THR A 171 -4.98 3.69 -19.16
C THR A 171 -6.26 3.00 -18.71
N ARG A 172 -7.05 3.59 -17.81
CA ARG A 172 -8.22 2.96 -17.16
C ARG A 172 -7.88 1.59 -16.55
N PRO A 173 -6.90 1.51 -15.65
CA PRO A 173 -6.44 0.24 -15.06
C PRO A 173 -7.51 -0.40 -14.17
N LYS A 174 -7.42 -1.71 -13.96
CA LYS A 174 -8.28 -2.43 -13.02
C LYS A 174 -7.80 -2.31 -11.58
N LEU A 175 -6.47 -2.26 -11.38
CA LEU A 175 -5.82 -2.14 -10.08
C LEU A 175 -4.84 -0.96 -10.07
N VAL A 176 -4.93 -0.12 -9.05
CA VAL A 176 -3.96 0.94 -8.80
C VAL A 176 -3.36 0.73 -7.42
N VAL A 177 -2.04 0.64 -7.37
CA VAL A 177 -1.28 0.64 -6.13
C VAL A 177 -0.96 2.09 -5.77
N LEU A 178 -1.38 2.54 -4.60
CA LEU A 178 -1.17 3.89 -4.07
C LEU A 178 -0.12 3.79 -2.95
N ASP A 179 1.17 3.99 -3.28
CA ASP A 179 2.27 3.88 -2.31
C ASP A 179 2.46 5.22 -1.60
N GLU A 180 1.87 5.38 -0.41
CA GLU A 180 1.86 6.60 0.42
C GLU A 180 1.44 7.87 -0.35
N PRO A 181 0.29 7.87 -1.04
CA PRO A 181 -0.05 8.88 -2.06
C PRO A 181 -0.24 10.30 -1.52
N VAL A 182 -0.29 10.49 -0.20
CA VAL A 182 -0.55 11.80 0.44
C VAL A 182 0.46 12.15 1.53
N SER A 183 1.46 11.32 1.81
CA SER A 183 2.38 11.49 2.96
C SER A 183 3.21 12.78 2.93
N ALA A 184 3.48 13.33 1.75
CA ALA A 184 4.27 14.56 1.56
C ALA A 184 3.41 15.84 1.41
N LEU A 185 2.10 15.77 1.71
CA LEU A 185 1.15 16.87 1.49
C LEU A 185 0.57 17.39 2.80
N ASP A 186 0.10 18.65 2.78
CA ASP A 186 -0.63 19.25 3.89
C ASP A 186 -1.97 18.55 4.11
N VAL A 187 -2.47 18.51 5.35
CA VAL A 187 -3.70 17.80 5.75
C VAL A 187 -4.92 18.17 4.89
N SER A 188 -5.08 19.46 4.54
CA SER A 188 -6.19 19.91 3.69
C SER A 188 -6.07 19.37 2.25
N VAL A 189 -4.87 19.29 1.71
CA VAL A 189 -4.59 18.76 0.38
C VAL A 189 -4.71 17.24 0.39
N GLN A 190 -4.31 16.56 1.48
CA GLN A 190 -4.51 15.12 1.65
C GLN A 190 -5.99 14.74 1.50
N ALA A 191 -6.89 15.44 2.22
CA ALA A 191 -8.32 15.18 2.14
C ALA A 191 -8.87 15.37 0.71
N GLN A 192 -8.42 16.41 0.00
CA GLN A 192 -8.82 16.63 -1.40
C GLN A 192 -8.36 15.51 -2.34
N ILE A 193 -7.15 14.98 -2.14
CA ILE A 193 -6.63 13.86 -2.96
C ILE A 193 -7.39 12.57 -2.65
N LEU A 194 -7.69 12.30 -1.38
CA LEU A 194 -8.45 11.10 -0.99
C LEU A 194 -9.87 11.12 -1.55
N ASN A 195 -10.56 12.26 -1.46
CA ASN A 195 -11.88 12.42 -2.07
C ASN A 195 -11.82 12.24 -3.58
N LEU A 196 -10.85 12.85 -4.25
CA LEU A 196 -10.63 12.66 -5.70
C LEU A 196 -10.45 11.17 -6.07
N LEU A 197 -9.64 10.43 -5.31
CA LEU A 197 -9.42 9.00 -5.55
C LEU A 197 -10.70 8.18 -5.35
N ASP A 198 -11.52 8.53 -4.36
CA ASP A 198 -12.79 7.86 -4.09
C ASP A 198 -13.82 8.15 -5.18
N ASP A 199 -13.97 9.42 -5.59
CA ASP A 199 -14.83 9.83 -6.73
C ASP A 199 -14.44 9.08 -8.02
N LEU A 200 -13.14 8.99 -8.33
CA LEU A 200 -12.64 8.29 -9.51
C LEU A 200 -12.86 6.77 -9.41
N ARG A 201 -12.72 6.18 -8.20
CA ARG A 201 -13.03 4.77 -7.96
C ARG A 201 -14.51 4.48 -8.22
N GLU A 202 -15.42 5.29 -7.70
CA GLU A 202 -16.85 5.12 -7.92
C GLU A 202 -17.24 5.29 -9.38
N LYS A 203 -16.66 6.29 -10.06
CA LYS A 203 -16.96 6.58 -11.45
C LYS A 203 -16.49 5.50 -12.42
N PHE A 204 -15.32 4.89 -12.18
CA PHE A 204 -14.66 4.00 -13.12
C PHE A 204 -14.51 2.55 -12.65
N GLY A 205 -14.88 2.25 -11.41
CA GLY A 205 -14.78 0.90 -10.83
C GLY A 205 -13.36 0.47 -10.55
N PHE A 206 -12.42 1.39 -10.30
CA PHE A 206 -11.04 1.05 -9.95
C PHE A 206 -10.97 0.27 -8.64
N SER A 207 -10.01 -0.67 -8.55
CA SER A 207 -9.64 -1.29 -7.29
C SER A 207 -8.33 -0.67 -6.79
N TYR A 208 -8.22 -0.44 -5.49
CA TYR A 208 -7.03 0.17 -4.91
C TYR A 208 -6.36 -0.75 -3.88
N LEU A 209 -5.02 -0.82 -3.93
CA LEU A 209 -4.19 -1.17 -2.79
C LEU A 209 -3.52 0.10 -2.29
N ILE A 210 -3.96 0.62 -1.15
CA ILE A 210 -3.39 1.81 -0.55
C ILE A 210 -2.40 1.44 0.54
N VAL A 211 -1.15 1.83 0.37
CA VAL A 211 -0.10 1.71 1.39
C VAL A 211 -0.02 3.03 2.14
N ALA A 212 -0.15 2.99 3.45
CA ALA A 212 0.01 4.17 4.28
C ALA A 212 0.63 3.81 5.64
N HIS A 213 1.32 4.78 6.24
CA HIS A 213 1.72 4.71 7.65
C HIS A 213 0.72 5.43 8.55
N ASP A 214 -0.07 6.34 7.99
CA ASP A 214 -1.14 7.05 8.70
C ASP A 214 -2.47 6.28 8.55
N LEU A 215 -2.98 5.81 9.69
CA LEU A 215 -4.24 5.09 9.77
C LEU A 215 -5.45 5.96 9.46
N SER A 216 -5.37 7.29 9.64
CA SER A 216 -6.45 8.22 9.31
C SER A 216 -6.75 8.23 7.80
N VAL A 217 -5.71 8.14 6.98
CA VAL A 217 -5.81 8.03 5.52
C VAL A 217 -6.58 6.77 5.13
N VAL A 218 -6.20 5.64 5.73
CA VAL A 218 -6.79 4.33 5.40
C VAL A 218 -8.23 4.22 5.92
N SER A 219 -8.53 4.79 7.10
CA SER A 219 -9.90 4.82 7.64
C SER A 219 -10.88 5.59 6.76
N HIS A 220 -10.38 6.54 5.95
CA HIS A 220 -11.22 7.36 5.08
C HIS A 220 -11.66 6.62 3.81
N ILE A 221 -10.75 5.88 3.16
CA ILE A 221 -10.97 5.38 1.80
C ILE A 221 -11.07 3.84 1.71
N SER A 222 -10.62 3.09 2.72
CA SER A 222 -10.50 1.63 2.62
C SER A 222 -11.77 0.92 3.07
N ALA A 223 -12.17 -0.13 2.34
CA ALA A 223 -13.23 -1.05 2.74
C ALA A 223 -12.71 -2.12 3.71
N ARG A 224 -11.50 -2.64 3.45
CA ARG A 224 -10.79 -3.57 4.33
C ARG A 224 -9.39 -3.05 4.62
N VAL A 225 -8.83 -3.50 5.73
CA VAL A 225 -7.49 -3.09 6.18
C VAL A 225 -6.68 -4.31 6.59
N ALA A 226 -5.45 -4.40 6.09
CA ALA A 226 -4.44 -5.36 6.50
C ALA A 226 -3.35 -4.63 7.29
N VAL A 227 -3.09 -5.09 8.50
CA VAL A 227 -2.06 -4.54 9.40
C VAL A 227 -0.81 -5.39 9.30
N MET A 228 0.31 -4.75 8.95
CA MET A 228 1.58 -5.42 8.69
C MET A 228 2.62 -5.07 9.76
N TYR A 229 3.30 -6.08 10.29
CA TYR A 229 4.42 -5.94 11.24
C TYR A 229 5.58 -6.86 10.86
N LEU A 230 6.78 -6.30 10.68
CA LEU A 230 8.01 -7.05 10.35
C LEU A 230 7.81 -8.11 9.25
N GLY A 231 7.26 -7.72 8.11
CA GLY A 231 7.08 -8.61 6.96
C GLY A 231 5.88 -9.54 7.01
N LYS A 232 5.04 -9.48 8.06
CA LYS A 232 3.87 -10.36 8.23
C LYS A 232 2.58 -9.55 8.38
N ILE A 233 1.46 -10.06 7.85
CA ILE A 233 0.13 -9.57 8.18
C ILE A 233 -0.24 -10.14 9.56
N VAL A 234 -0.51 -9.26 10.52
CA VAL A 234 -0.88 -9.63 11.89
C VAL A 234 -2.38 -9.58 12.12
N GLU A 235 -3.08 -8.75 11.35
CA GLU A 235 -4.54 -8.67 11.37
C GLU A 235 -5.05 -8.17 10.02
N ILE A 236 -6.17 -8.69 9.53
CA ILE A 236 -6.89 -8.23 8.35
C ILE A 236 -8.39 -8.38 8.57
N GLY A 237 -9.15 -7.32 8.28
CA GLY A 237 -10.60 -7.30 8.49
C GLY A 237 -11.25 -6.13 7.77
N THR A 238 -12.57 -5.95 7.97
CA THR A 238 -13.27 -4.75 7.52
C THR A 238 -12.72 -3.53 8.26
N ARG A 239 -12.90 -2.36 7.68
CA ARG A 239 -12.51 -1.09 8.32
C ARG A 239 -13.08 -0.99 9.75
N GLU A 240 -14.39 -1.28 9.91
CA GLU A 240 -15.08 -1.21 11.19
C GLU A 240 -14.41 -2.14 12.22
N GLU A 241 -14.13 -3.40 11.86
CA GLU A 241 -13.51 -4.36 12.79
C GLU A 241 -12.11 -3.90 13.22
N ILE A 242 -11.30 -3.44 12.28
CA ILE A 242 -9.93 -3.00 12.59
C ILE A 242 -9.91 -1.74 13.47
N PHE A 243 -10.80 -0.77 13.24
CA PHE A 243 -10.78 0.50 13.97
C PHE A 243 -11.58 0.47 15.27
N GLU A 244 -12.67 -0.30 15.34
CA GLU A 244 -13.55 -0.32 16.52
C GLU A 244 -13.26 -1.52 17.44
N ASN A 245 -12.87 -2.68 16.88
CA ASN A 245 -12.66 -3.94 17.60
C ASN A 245 -11.30 -4.60 17.25
N PRO A 246 -10.16 -3.88 17.33
CA PRO A 246 -8.85 -4.45 17.01
C PRO A 246 -8.53 -5.64 17.91
N GLN A 247 -8.23 -6.80 17.30
CA GLN A 247 -7.98 -8.05 18.03
C GLN A 247 -6.51 -8.30 18.29
N HIS A 248 -5.62 -7.83 17.41
CA HIS A 248 -4.19 -7.98 17.64
C HIS A 248 -3.66 -6.84 18.53
N PRO A 249 -2.85 -7.12 19.57
CA PRO A 249 -2.31 -6.07 20.45
C PRO A 249 -1.57 -4.95 19.70
N TYR A 250 -0.82 -5.27 18.65
CA TYR A 250 -0.16 -4.25 17.81
C TYR A 250 -1.17 -3.34 17.10
N THR A 251 -2.24 -3.89 16.53
CA THR A 251 -3.31 -3.10 15.89
C THR A 251 -3.94 -2.15 16.90
N LYS A 252 -4.24 -2.65 18.11
CA LYS A 252 -4.80 -1.84 19.19
C LYS A 252 -3.87 -0.69 19.58
N ALA A 253 -2.57 -0.95 19.69
CA ALA A 253 -1.58 0.09 19.96
C ALA A 253 -1.53 1.14 18.85
N LEU A 254 -1.51 0.73 17.57
CA LEU A 254 -1.52 1.63 16.42
C LEU A 254 -2.78 2.52 16.41
N ILE A 255 -3.97 1.93 16.58
CA ILE A 255 -5.23 2.65 16.63
C ILE A 255 -5.25 3.64 17.79
N SER A 256 -4.72 3.24 18.97
CA SER A 256 -4.62 4.13 20.13
C SER A 256 -3.77 5.37 19.89
N ALA A 257 -2.90 5.37 18.90
CA ALA A 257 -2.02 6.49 18.56
C ALA A 257 -2.61 7.47 17.54
N VAL A 258 -3.70 7.09 16.82
CA VAL A 258 -4.35 7.96 15.81
C VAL A 258 -5.00 9.19 16.49
N PRO A 259 -4.67 10.43 16.15
CA PRO A 259 -5.30 11.61 16.75
C PRO A 259 -6.80 11.70 16.44
N LEU A 260 -7.59 12.15 17.41
CA LEU A 260 -9.01 12.43 17.21
C LEU A 260 -9.22 13.92 16.87
N ALA A 261 -10.10 14.18 15.92
CA ALA A 261 -10.42 15.56 15.51
C ALA A 261 -11.08 16.39 16.64
N ASN A 262 -11.74 15.74 17.61
CA ASN A 262 -12.36 16.42 18.75
C ASN A 262 -11.35 16.60 19.90
N PRO A 263 -10.96 17.86 20.27
CA PRO A 263 -9.95 18.11 21.29
C PRO A 263 -10.32 17.58 22.68
N LYS A 264 -11.60 17.50 23.04
CA LYS A 264 -12.06 16.96 24.33
C LYS A 264 -11.86 15.44 24.39
N GLN A 265 -12.25 14.75 23.33
CA GLN A 265 -12.07 13.30 23.19
C GLN A 265 -10.58 12.93 23.10
N GLU A 266 -9.78 13.75 22.40
CA GLU A 266 -8.33 13.56 22.30
C GLU A 266 -7.64 13.67 23.67
N ARG A 267 -8.06 14.60 24.55
CA ARG A 267 -7.51 14.69 25.92
C ARG A 267 -7.78 13.42 26.74
N VAL A 268 -9.00 12.89 26.68
CA VAL A 268 -9.36 11.63 27.34
C VAL A 268 -8.56 10.47 26.77
N ARG A 269 -8.43 10.43 25.44
CA ARG A 269 -7.72 9.35 24.75
C ARG A 269 -6.21 9.35 25.02
N LYS A 270 -5.58 10.51 25.19
CA LYS A 270 -4.15 10.60 25.55
C LYS A 270 -3.82 9.85 26.84
N THR A 271 -4.76 9.74 27.78
CA THR A 271 -4.56 8.98 29.03
C THR A 271 -4.66 7.46 28.85
N SER A 272 -5.30 7.00 27.78
CA SER A 272 -5.47 5.57 27.42
C SER A 272 -4.58 5.11 26.27
N ARG A 273 -3.70 5.99 25.75
CA ARG A 273 -2.78 5.66 24.66
C ARG A 273 -1.81 4.57 25.08
N ILE A 274 -1.74 3.52 24.26
CA ILE A 274 -0.79 2.43 24.47
C ILE A 274 0.55 2.84 23.85
N VAL A 275 1.54 3.09 24.71
CA VAL A 275 2.91 3.39 24.29
C VAL A 275 3.68 2.08 24.18
N LEU A 276 4.08 1.74 22.96
CA LEU A 276 4.90 0.57 22.71
C LEU A 276 6.31 0.81 23.25
N THR A 277 6.80 -0.10 24.09
CA THR A 277 8.15 -0.05 24.65
C THR A 277 9.13 -0.82 23.76
N GLY A 278 10.38 -0.37 23.73
CA GLY A 278 11.45 -0.98 22.94
C GLY A 278 11.42 -0.60 21.46
N ASP A 279 12.56 -0.82 20.81
CA ASP A 279 12.75 -0.55 19.39
C ASP A 279 12.10 -1.63 18.51
N VAL A 280 11.80 -1.28 17.27
CA VAL A 280 11.38 -2.25 16.25
C VAL A 280 12.54 -3.21 15.98
N PRO A 281 12.34 -4.53 16.16
CA PRO A 281 13.40 -5.48 15.88
C PRO A 281 13.87 -5.45 14.42
N SER A 282 15.12 -5.82 14.19
CA SER A 282 15.68 -5.83 12.84
C SER A 282 15.01 -6.91 11.96
N PRO A 283 14.58 -6.58 10.74
CA PRO A 283 14.08 -7.56 9.79
C PRO A 283 15.15 -8.54 9.28
N ALA A 284 16.43 -8.27 9.57
CA ALA A 284 17.53 -9.21 9.29
C ALA A 284 17.65 -10.31 10.35
N ASN A 285 17.13 -10.07 11.55
CA ASN A 285 17.10 -11.05 12.64
C ASN A 285 15.77 -10.92 13.41
N PRO A 286 14.64 -11.30 12.79
CA PRO A 286 13.35 -11.17 13.42
C PRO A 286 13.22 -12.09 14.64
N PRO A 287 12.45 -11.70 15.68
CA PRO A 287 12.18 -12.55 16.83
C PRO A 287 11.59 -13.91 16.40
N SER A 288 11.97 -14.98 17.11
CA SER A 288 11.36 -16.30 16.96
C SER A 288 9.89 -16.29 17.38
N GLY A 289 9.09 -17.19 16.84
CA GLY A 289 7.65 -17.25 17.13
C GLY A 289 6.92 -15.97 16.71
N CYS A 290 6.12 -15.39 17.58
CA CYS A 290 5.41 -14.15 17.31
C CYS A 290 6.40 -12.97 17.18
N ARG A 291 6.45 -12.31 16.04
CA ARG A 291 7.37 -11.19 15.77
C ARG A 291 7.15 -9.98 16.65
N PHE A 292 5.92 -9.79 17.13
CA PHE A 292 5.58 -8.67 18.02
C PHE A 292 5.87 -8.96 19.50
N ARG A 293 6.24 -10.18 19.90
CA ARG A 293 6.39 -10.61 21.30
C ARG A 293 7.31 -9.73 22.16
N THR A 294 8.34 -9.15 21.57
CA THR A 294 9.32 -8.30 22.30
C THR A 294 8.77 -6.93 22.70
N ARG A 295 7.64 -6.53 22.12
CA ARG A 295 6.95 -5.25 22.38
C ARG A 295 5.50 -5.46 22.87
N CYS A 296 5.07 -6.72 23.02
CA CYS A 296 3.71 -7.08 23.36
C CYS A 296 3.56 -7.20 24.89
N TRP A 297 2.62 -6.46 25.46
CA TRP A 297 2.29 -6.52 26.91
C TRP A 297 1.57 -7.81 27.32
N LYS A 298 1.07 -8.60 26.35
CA LYS A 298 0.41 -9.90 26.57
C LYS A 298 1.30 -11.09 26.25
N ALA A 299 2.61 -10.85 25.97
CA ALA A 299 3.52 -11.92 25.57
C ALA A 299 3.65 -13.01 26.64
N GLN A 300 3.57 -14.27 26.23
CA GLN A 300 3.78 -15.46 27.05
C GLN A 300 4.77 -16.40 26.37
N ASP A 301 5.19 -17.48 27.02
CA ASP A 301 6.22 -18.41 26.53
C ASP A 301 5.91 -18.99 25.16
N VAL A 302 4.64 -19.31 24.88
CA VAL A 302 4.21 -19.79 23.56
C VAL A 302 4.51 -18.80 22.45
N CYS A 303 4.46 -17.49 22.73
CA CYS A 303 4.78 -16.45 21.75
C CYS A 303 6.27 -16.46 21.34
N ALA A 304 7.15 -17.05 22.13
CA ALA A 304 8.56 -17.19 21.82
C ALA A 304 8.88 -18.45 21.00
N THR A 305 8.07 -19.50 21.16
CA THR A 305 8.33 -20.84 20.62
C THR A 305 7.51 -21.16 19.39
N SER A 306 6.33 -20.55 19.22
CA SER A 306 5.39 -20.83 18.14
C SER A 306 4.97 -19.54 17.41
N GLU A 307 4.99 -19.57 16.07
CA GLU A 307 4.45 -18.50 15.25
C GLU A 307 2.93 -18.61 15.19
N PRO A 308 2.17 -17.54 15.55
CA PRO A 308 0.72 -17.55 15.44
C PRO A 308 0.29 -17.55 13.96
N GLN A 309 -0.63 -18.43 13.63
CA GLN A 309 -1.24 -18.47 12.29
C GLN A 309 -2.33 -17.40 12.18
N LEU A 310 -2.56 -16.90 10.96
CA LEU A 310 -3.65 -15.97 10.67
C LEU A 310 -4.99 -16.74 10.65
N LEU A 311 -5.73 -16.68 11.76
CA LEU A 311 -6.99 -17.42 11.95
C LEU A 311 -8.19 -16.48 11.99
N THR A 312 -9.33 -16.92 11.49
CA THR A 312 -10.57 -16.15 11.52
C THR A 312 -11.11 -16.05 12.95
N ILE A 313 -11.26 -14.83 13.45
CA ILE A 313 -11.85 -14.48 14.75
C ILE A 313 -12.93 -13.42 14.49
N GLY A 314 -14.20 -13.79 14.64
CA GLY A 314 -15.32 -12.92 14.27
C GLY A 314 -15.32 -12.63 12.77
N LYS A 315 -15.20 -11.36 12.39
CA LYS A 315 -15.12 -10.90 10.99
C LYS A 315 -13.71 -10.56 10.54
N SER A 316 -12.70 -10.67 11.42
CA SER A 316 -11.29 -10.44 11.13
C SER A 316 -10.50 -11.75 11.08
N GLN A 317 -9.35 -11.72 10.42
CA GLN A 317 -8.32 -12.75 10.55
C GLN A 317 -7.17 -12.18 11.37
N VAL A 318 -6.71 -12.91 12.38
CA VAL A 318 -5.77 -12.43 13.39
C VAL A 318 -4.68 -13.45 13.65
N ALA A 319 -3.41 -13.02 13.63
CA ALA A 319 -2.24 -13.83 13.94
C ALA A 319 -1.78 -13.56 15.38
N CYS A 320 -2.53 -14.02 16.36
CA CYS A 320 -2.24 -13.84 17.78
C CYS A 320 -2.67 -15.07 18.60
N HIS A 321 -1.82 -15.50 19.58
CA HIS A 321 -2.18 -16.57 20.53
C HIS A 321 -3.19 -16.08 21.59
N PHE A 322 -3.20 -14.77 21.89
CA PHE A 322 -4.02 -14.14 22.92
C PHE A 322 -4.69 -12.87 22.37
N PRO A 323 -5.64 -13.00 21.41
CA PRO A 323 -6.31 -11.83 20.85
C PRO A 323 -7.03 -11.01 21.92
N GLU A 324 -7.31 -9.77 21.62
CA GLU A 324 -8.15 -8.91 22.46
C GLU A 324 -9.59 -9.43 22.42
N LYS A 325 -10.35 -9.09 23.46
CA LYS A 325 -11.79 -9.47 23.55
C LYS A 325 -12.63 -8.25 23.23
#